data_d5269889ffe0432bf50351045859c032
#
_entry.id   d5269889ffe0432bf50351045859c032
#
_cell.length_a   1.000
_cell.length_b   1.000
_cell.length_c   1.000
_cell.angle_alpha   90.00
_cell.angle_beta   90.00
_cell.angle_gamma   90.00
#
_symmetry.space_group_name_H-M   'P 1'
#
loop_
_entity.id
_entity.type
_entity.pdbx_description
1 polymer ?
#
loop_
_entity_poly.entity_id
_entity_poly.type
_entity_poly.pdbx_seq_one_letter_code
_entity_poly.pdbx_strand_id
1 'polypeptide(L)'
;MCSSDLPDLAKAKMVADHIGTVHHEINYTIQEGLDAIRDVIYFIETYDVTTVRASTPMYLLARVIKSMGIKMVLSGEGADEVFGGYLYFHKAPNAKAFHEETVRKLSKLYLYDCLRANKSLSAWGVEGRVPFLDKEFLDVAMRTNPEAKMCPGKTIEKKIVREAFADMLPEAVAWRQKEQFSDGVGYSWIDTLKQITADQVSDEQMAHAAERFPINPPRNKEEYYYRSIFAEHFPSDSAAKTVPSVPSVACSTAEALAWDESFKNLNDPSGRAVAGVHDDAYVKE
;
A
#
# COMPACT_ATOMS: atom_id res chain seq x y z
N MET A 1 16.66 -13.27 2.07
CA MET A 1 16.87 -11.88 2.50
C MET A 1 17.36 -11.89 3.92
N CYS A 2 18.41 -11.13 4.28
CA CYS A 2 18.74 -10.92 5.69
C CYS A 2 17.64 -10.02 6.30
N SER A 3 17.10 -10.43 7.43
CA SER A 3 16.09 -9.66 8.17
C SER A 3 16.57 -8.27 8.64
N SER A 4 17.89 -8.04 8.57
CA SER A 4 18.54 -6.76 8.96
C SER A 4 18.21 -5.57 8.05
N ASP A 5 17.69 -5.81 6.85
CA ASP A 5 17.52 -4.77 5.83
C ASP A 5 16.06 -4.28 5.71
N LEU A 6 15.18 -4.73 6.62
CA LEU A 6 13.76 -4.37 6.61
C LEU A 6 13.50 -3.32 7.72
N PRO A 7 13.31 -2.04 7.36
CA PRO A 7 13.16 -0.97 8.34
C PRO A 7 11.96 -1.17 9.27
N ASP A 8 10.89 -1.80 8.79
CA ASP A 8 9.68 -2.04 9.58
C ASP A 8 9.86 -3.13 10.64
N LEU A 9 10.66 -4.17 10.41
CA LEU A 9 10.89 -5.23 11.40
C LEU A 9 11.55 -4.69 12.66
N ALA A 10 12.64 -3.91 12.51
CA ALA A 10 13.33 -3.32 13.65
C ALA A 10 12.42 -2.38 14.45
N LYS A 11 11.58 -1.60 13.77
CA LYS A 11 10.64 -0.67 14.42
C LYS A 11 9.48 -1.39 15.08
N ALA A 12 8.94 -2.45 14.47
CA ALA A 12 7.92 -3.30 15.06
C ALA A 12 8.41 -3.93 16.37
N LYS A 13 9.66 -4.44 16.39
CA LYS A 13 10.29 -4.97 17.61
C LYS A 13 10.42 -3.92 18.70
N MET A 14 10.87 -2.70 18.36
CA MET A 14 10.97 -1.60 19.34
C MET A 14 9.61 -1.28 19.96
N VAL A 15 8.54 -1.24 19.17
CA VAL A 15 7.18 -1.00 19.69
C VAL A 15 6.75 -2.15 20.59
N ALA A 16 6.91 -3.39 20.15
CA ALA A 16 6.51 -4.57 20.92
C ALA A 16 7.20 -4.62 22.29
N ASP A 17 8.50 -4.34 22.33
CA ASP A 17 9.27 -4.28 23.58
C ASP A 17 8.80 -3.13 24.49
N HIS A 18 8.46 -1.97 23.90
CA HIS A 18 8.01 -0.78 24.64
C HIS A 18 6.64 -0.98 25.29
N ILE A 19 5.68 -1.55 24.56
CA ILE A 19 4.32 -1.78 25.07
C ILE A 19 4.14 -3.13 25.75
N GLY A 20 5.18 -3.98 25.78
CA GLY A 20 5.19 -5.24 26.50
C GLY A 20 4.36 -6.35 25.85
N THR A 21 4.24 -6.37 24.53
CA THR A 21 3.50 -7.41 23.79
C THR A 21 4.38 -8.59 23.41
N VAL A 22 3.76 -9.75 23.20
CA VAL A 22 4.44 -10.91 22.59
C VAL A 22 4.62 -10.64 21.10
N HIS A 23 5.87 -10.50 20.68
CA HIS A 23 6.21 -10.23 19.28
C HIS A 23 6.43 -11.51 18.50
N HIS A 24 5.77 -11.62 17.35
CA HIS A 24 5.99 -12.70 16.39
C HIS A 24 6.52 -12.11 15.08
N GLU A 25 7.76 -12.42 14.76
CA GLU A 25 8.38 -12.04 13.49
C GLU A 25 8.24 -13.17 12.49
N ILE A 26 7.63 -12.87 11.34
CA ILE A 26 7.38 -13.84 10.28
C ILE A 26 8.22 -13.46 9.06
N ASN A 27 9.15 -14.33 8.71
CA ASN A 27 9.99 -14.18 7.53
C ASN A 27 9.55 -15.14 6.43
N TYR A 28 9.59 -14.68 5.20
CA TYR A 28 9.37 -15.51 4.00
C TYR A 28 10.46 -15.25 2.98
N THR A 29 10.75 -16.24 2.14
CA THR A 29 11.72 -16.13 1.05
C THR A 29 11.06 -15.48 -0.17
N ILE A 30 11.88 -14.89 -1.05
CA ILE A 30 11.40 -14.39 -2.34
C ILE A 30 10.67 -15.49 -3.12
N GLN A 31 11.20 -16.73 -3.09
CA GLN A 31 10.57 -17.85 -3.79
C GLN A 31 9.18 -18.18 -3.23
N GLU A 32 9.00 -18.21 -1.91
CA GLU A 32 7.66 -18.38 -1.31
C GLU A 32 6.69 -17.27 -1.73
N GLY A 33 7.19 -16.04 -1.83
CA GLY A 33 6.39 -14.92 -2.36
C GLY A 33 5.97 -15.14 -3.81
N LEU A 34 6.91 -15.55 -4.68
CA LEU A 34 6.64 -15.81 -6.09
C LEU A 34 5.66 -16.97 -6.29
N ASP A 35 5.84 -18.05 -5.54
CA ASP A 35 4.97 -19.23 -5.59
C ASP A 35 3.53 -18.89 -5.17
N ALA A 36 3.37 -17.91 -4.26
CA ALA A 36 2.07 -17.48 -3.77
C ALA A 36 1.30 -16.54 -4.73
N ILE A 37 1.96 -15.88 -5.70
CA ILE A 37 1.33 -14.84 -6.53
C ILE A 37 0.05 -15.33 -7.22
N ARG A 38 0.06 -16.55 -7.74
CA ARG A 38 -1.09 -17.12 -8.46
C ARG A 38 -2.30 -17.25 -7.53
N ASP A 39 -2.10 -17.79 -6.34
CA ASP A 39 -3.15 -17.91 -5.32
C ASP A 39 -3.57 -16.54 -4.81
N VAL A 40 -2.63 -15.63 -4.59
CA VAL A 40 -2.92 -14.25 -4.19
C VAL A 40 -3.87 -13.59 -5.18
N ILE A 41 -3.55 -13.61 -6.49
CA ILE A 41 -4.41 -13.02 -7.53
C ILE A 41 -5.80 -13.68 -7.54
N TYR A 42 -5.89 -14.99 -7.33
CA TYR A 42 -7.17 -15.68 -7.22
C TYR A 42 -8.00 -15.16 -6.04
N PHE A 43 -7.41 -15.07 -4.85
CA PHE A 43 -8.14 -14.67 -3.65
C PHE A 43 -8.47 -13.18 -3.61
N ILE A 44 -7.56 -12.31 -4.06
CA ILE A 44 -7.80 -10.86 -4.06
C ILE A 44 -8.65 -10.38 -5.24
N GLU A 45 -8.79 -11.20 -6.30
CA GLU A 45 -9.61 -10.91 -7.50
C GLU A 45 -9.23 -9.59 -8.18
N THR A 46 -7.94 -9.28 -8.24
CA THR A 46 -7.41 -8.10 -8.93
C THR A 46 -6.03 -8.39 -9.52
N TYR A 47 -5.64 -7.61 -10.51
CA TYR A 47 -4.30 -7.59 -11.10
C TYR A 47 -3.62 -6.22 -10.96
N ASP A 48 -4.14 -5.35 -10.10
CA ASP A 48 -3.48 -4.09 -9.77
C ASP A 48 -2.11 -4.34 -9.15
N VAL A 49 -1.07 -3.74 -9.73
CA VAL A 49 0.34 -4.02 -9.37
C VAL A 49 0.61 -3.77 -7.89
N THR A 50 0.20 -2.61 -7.39
CA THR A 50 0.45 -2.23 -5.99
C THR A 50 -0.28 -3.18 -5.04
N THR A 51 -1.52 -3.51 -5.37
CA THR A 51 -2.34 -4.43 -4.57
C THR A 51 -1.74 -5.83 -4.54
N VAL A 52 -1.27 -6.38 -5.67
CA VAL A 52 -0.63 -7.71 -5.72
C VAL A 52 0.67 -7.72 -4.90
N ARG A 53 1.55 -6.72 -5.10
CA ARG A 53 2.82 -6.60 -4.38
C ARG A 53 2.63 -6.60 -2.85
N ALA A 54 1.66 -5.83 -2.38
CA ALA A 54 1.37 -5.69 -0.94
C ALA A 54 0.53 -6.85 -0.38
N SER A 55 -0.34 -7.46 -1.18
CA SER A 55 -1.16 -8.60 -0.75
C SER A 55 -0.34 -9.86 -0.50
N THR A 56 0.73 -10.08 -1.26
CA THR A 56 1.55 -11.31 -1.13
C THR A 56 2.11 -11.49 0.28
N PRO A 57 2.82 -10.53 0.88
CA PRO A 57 3.29 -10.66 2.26
C PRO A 57 2.13 -10.78 3.26
N MET A 58 1.03 -10.05 3.05
CA MET A 58 -0.14 -10.12 3.93
C MET A 58 -0.83 -11.49 3.88
N TYR A 59 -0.94 -12.08 2.69
CA TYR A 59 -1.48 -13.43 2.49
C TYR A 59 -0.64 -14.49 3.21
N LEU A 60 0.69 -14.41 3.09
CA LEU A 60 1.61 -15.32 3.77
C LEU A 60 1.58 -15.15 5.30
N LEU A 61 1.52 -13.90 5.78
CA LEU A 61 1.34 -13.60 7.19
C LEU A 61 0.02 -14.15 7.74
N ALA A 62 -1.08 -13.97 7.01
CA ALA A 62 -2.40 -14.46 7.41
C ALA A 62 -2.44 -15.99 7.56
N ARG A 63 -1.69 -16.73 6.72
CA ARG A 63 -1.51 -18.18 6.82
C ARG A 63 -0.93 -18.57 8.19
N VAL A 64 0.11 -17.86 8.62
CA VAL A 64 0.75 -18.11 9.93
C VAL A 64 -0.19 -17.75 11.08
N ILE A 65 -0.83 -16.58 11.02
CA ILE A 65 -1.81 -16.13 12.02
C ILE A 65 -2.91 -17.20 12.19
N LYS A 66 -3.41 -17.74 11.08
CA LYS A 66 -4.40 -18.83 11.11
C LYS A 66 -3.87 -20.08 11.80
N SER A 67 -2.61 -20.47 11.51
CA SER A 67 -1.99 -21.66 12.12
C SER A 67 -1.82 -21.53 13.64
N MET A 68 -1.74 -20.32 14.16
CA MET A 68 -1.71 -20.00 15.60
C MET A 68 -3.10 -20.07 16.26
N GLY A 69 -4.16 -20.39 15.51
CA GLY A 69 -5.53 -20.44 16.02
C GLY A 69 -6.20 -19.08 16.17
N ILE A 70 -5.56 -18.00 15.72
CA ILE A 70 -6.09 -16.63 15.78
C ILE A 70 -7.14 -16.46 14.69
N LYS A 71 -8.29 -15.87 15.03
CA LYS A 71 -9.44 -15.70 14.12
C LYS A 71 -9.64 -14.26 13.69
N MET A 72 -9.04 -13.30 14.38
CA MET A 72 -9.24 -11.88 14.15
C MET A 72 -7.94 -11.10 14.41
N VAL A 73 -7.69 -10.08 13.60
CA VAL A 73 -6.58 -9.15 13.77
C VAL A 73 -7.07 -7.71 13.68
N LEU A 74 -6.39 -6.80 14.38
CA LEU A 74 -6.55 -5.35 14.20
C LEU A 74 -5.52 -4.85 13.19
N SER A 75 -5.94 -3.97 12.30
CA SER A 75 -5.08 -3.36 11.28
C SER A 75 -5.19 -1.83 11.29
N GLY A 76 -4.10 -1.16 10.96
CA GLY A 76 -4.04 0.29 10.79
C GLY A 76 -4.54 0.81 9.45
N GLU A 77 -5.18 -0.01 8.63
CA GLU A 77 -5.71 0.40 7.32
C GLU A 77 -6.69 1.58 7.45
N GLY A 78 -6.64 2.49 6.49
CA GLY A 78 -7.47 3.69 6.47
C GLY A 78 -6.82 4.92 7.08
N ALA A 79 -5.79 4.78 7.91
CA ALA A 79 -5.13 5.91 8.56
C ALA A 79 -4.50 6.89 7.57
N ASP A 80 -3.91 6.37 6.50
CA ASP A 80 -3.25 7.18 5.47
C ASP A 80 -4.26 7.96 4.62
N GLU A 81 -5.41 7.38 4.35
CA GLU A 81 -6.50 8.01 3.60
C GLU A 81 -7.20 9.10 4.40
N VAL A 82 -7.43 8.85 5.68
CA VAL A 82 -8.14 9.79 6.57
C VAL A 82 -7.29 11.00 6.91
N PHE A 83 -5.99 10.78 7.14
CA PHE A 83 -5.06 11.81 7.64
C PHE A 83 -4.00 12.24 6.62
N GLY A 84 -4.11 11.87 5.36
CA GLY A 84 -3.16 12.26 4.32
C GLY A 84 -1.75 11.73 4.57
N GLY A 85 -1.64 10.44 4.91
CA GLY A 85 -0.37 9.83 5.32
C GLY A 85 0.57 9.47 4.18
N TYR A 86 0.14 9.47 2.93
CA TYR A 86 1.01 9.22 1.77
C TYR A 86 1.89 10.43 1.47
N LEU A 87 3.14 10.21 1.08
CA LEU A 87 4.12 11.28 0.89
C LEU A 87 3.70 12.34 -0.12
N TYR A 88 2.93 11.98 -1.13
CA TYR A 88 2.45 12.96 -2.11
C TYR A 88 1.52 14.03 -1.51
N PHE A 89 0.88 13.78 -0.35
CA PHE A 89 0.06 14.79 0.33
C PHE A 89 0.84 16.02 0.79
N HIS A 90 2.18 15.92 0.93
CA HIS A 90 3.05 17.08 1.18
C HIS A 90 2.94 18.15 0.07
N LYS A 91 2.51 17.75 -1.13
CA LYS A 91 2.32 18.63 -2.29
C LYS A 91 0.89 19.17 -2.43
N ALA A 92 0.02 18.89 -1.48
CA ALA A 92 -1.34 19.42 -1.52
C ALA A 92 -1.35 20.95 -1.51
N PRO A 93 -1.93 21.61 -2.53
CA PRO A 93 -1.80 23.06 -2.71
C PRO A 93 -2.58 23.88 -1.67
N ASN A 94 -3.60 23.31 -1.07
CA ASN A 94 -4.42 23.93 -0.05
C ASN A 94 -5.30 22.92 0.69
N ALA A 95 -5.95 23.34 1.77
CA ALA A 95 -6.80 22.51 2.62
C ALA A 95 -7.99 21.89 1.88
N LYS A 96 -8.56 22.60 0.90
CA LYS A 96 -9.67 22.09 0.09
C LYS A 96 -9.22 20.91 -0.78
N ALA A 97 -8.13 21.07 -1.52
CA ALA A 97 -7.57 20.00 -2.38
C ALA A 97 -7.14 18.79 -1.54
N PHE A 98 -6.52 19.01 -0.38
CA PHE A 98 -6.18 17.98 0.57
C PHE A 98 -7.42 17.18 1.00
N HIS A 99 -8.48 17.86 1.43
CA HIS A 99 -9.72 17.22 1.87
C HIS A 99 -10.41 16.45 0.74
N GLU A 100 -10.51 17.05 -0.44
CA GLU A 100 -11.10 16.40 -1.62
C GLU A 100 -10.36 15.12 -1.98
N GLU A 101 -9.03 15.11 -1.82
CA GLU A 101 -8.22 13.91 -2.07
C GLU A 101 -8.46 12.84 -1.01
N THR A 102 -8.55 13.18 0.28
CA THR A 102 -8.90 12.20 1.32
C THR A 102 -10.26 11.56 1.04
N VAL A 103 -11.24 12.35 0.60
CA VAL A 103 -12.57 11.84 0.20
C VAL A 103 -12.46 10.90 -1.01
N ARG A 104 -11.71 11.27 -2.06
CA ARG A 104 -11.50 10.41 -3.24
C ARG A 104 -10.87 9.07 -2.86
N LYS A 105 -9.83 9.11 -2.02
CA LYS A 105 -9.14 7.91 -1.53
C LYS A 105 -10.09 7.00 -0.76
N LEU A 106 -10.82 7.55 0.21
CA LEU A 106 -11.77 6.78 1.02
C LEU A 106 -12.91 6.19 0.17
N SER A 107 -13.44 6.95 -0.79
CA SER A 107 -14.53 6.48 -1.64
C SER A 107 -14.14 5.30 -2.56
N LYS A 108 -12.86 5.12 -2.83
CA LYS A 108 -12.32 4.04 -3.69
C LYS A 108 -11.51 3.00 -2.91
N LEU A 109 -11.41 3.11 -1.59
CA LEU A 109 -10.55 2.27 -0.77
C LEU A 109 -10.90 0.78 -0.85
N TYR A 110 -12.16 0.46 -1.12
CA TYR A 110 -12.65 -0.90 -1.33
C TYR A 110 -12.06 -1.59 -2.58
N LEU A 111 -11.44 -0.83 -3.49
CA LEU A 111 -10.77 -1.35 -4.69
C LEU A 111 -9.27 -1.63 -4.48
N TYR A 112 -8.68 -1.13 -3.40
CA TYR A 112 -7.24 -1.15 -3.14
C TYR A 112 -6.91 -1.71 -1.75
N ASP A 113 -6.62 -0.85 -0.78
CA ASP A 113 -6.07 -1.27 0.51
C ASP A 113 -7.06 -2.07 1.36
N CYS A 114 -8.34 -1.71 1.37
CA CYS A 114 -9.38 -2.50 2.04
C CYS A 114 -9.65 -3.83 1.33
N LEU A 115 -9.62 -3.86 0.00
CA LEU A 115 -9.75 -5.10 -0.75
C LEU A 115 -8.57 -6.03 -0.41
N ARG A 116 -7.35 -5.52 -0.46
CA ARG A 116 -6.13 -6.23 -0.10
C ARG A 116 -6.22 -6.82 1.31
N ALA A 117 -6.46 -5.96 2.31
CA ALA A 117 -6.50 -6.38 3.70
C ALA A 117 -7.59 -7.43 3.95
N ASN A 118 -8.81 -7.17 3.50
CA ASN A 118 -9.93 -8.08 3.69
C ASN A 118 -9.70 -9.42 3.00
N LYS A 119 -9.39 -9.43 1.71
CA LYS A 119 -9.31 -10.66 0.93
C LYS A 119 -8.08 -11.51 1.26
N SER A 120 -6.93 -10.90 1.54
CA SER A 120 -5.73 -11.63 1.99
C SER A 120 -5.95 -12.34 3.32
N LEU A 121 -6.64 -11.71 4.27
CA LEU A 121 -7.00 -12.31 5.55
C LEU A 121 -8.09 -13.37 5.40
N SER A 122 -9.14 -13.06 4.65
CA SER A 122 -10.29 -13.96 4.43
C SER A 122 -9.89 -15.23 3.70
N ALA A 123 -8.87 -15.22 2.85
CA ALA A 123 -8.32 -16.40 2.19
C ALA A 123 -7.95 -17.52 3.19
N TRP A 124 -7.58 -17.13 4.41
CA TRP A 124 -7.25 -18.04 5.51
C TRP A 124 -8.32 -18.08 6.62
N GLY A 125 -9.46 -17.44 6.42
CA GLY A 125 -10.55 -17.37 7.39
C GLY A 125 -10.18 -16.57 8.64
N VAL A 126 -9.37 -15.51 8.47
CA VAL A 126 -9.03 -14.54 9.52
C VAL A 126 -9.84 -13.26 9.26
N GLU A 127 -10.50 -12.73 10.29
CA GLU A 127 -11.24 -11.47 10.22
C GLU A 127 -10.30 -10.29 10.46
N GLY A 128 -10.31 -9.31 9.55
CA GLY A 128 -9.60 -8.03 9.73
C GLY A 128 -10.54 -6.96 10.29
N ARG A 129 -10.12 -6.26 11.34
CA ARG A 129 -10.81 -5.10 11.89
C ARG A 129 -9.95 -3.86 11.76
N VAL A 130 -10.57 -2.76 11.32
CA VAL A 130 -9.91 -1.53 10.87
C VAL A 130 -10.46 -0.31 11.65
N PRO A 131 -9.95 -0.04 12.88
CA PRO A 131 -10.47 1.02 13.74
C PRO A 131 -10.51 2.41 13.11
N PHE A 132 -9.56 2.73 12.22
CA PHE A 132 -9.54 4.01 11.50
C PHE A 132 -10.69 4.20 10.51
N LEU A 133 -11.40 3.12 10.17
CA LEU A 133 -12.56 3.14 9.26
C LEU A 133 -13.89 2.91 10.01
N ASP A 134 -13.87 2.92 11.34
CA ASP A 134 -15.09 2.96 12.14
C ASP A 134 -15.91 4.20 11.78
N LYS A 135 -17.24 4.06 11.68
CA LYS A 135 -18.10 5.12 11.16
C LYS A 135 -18.12 6.37 12.04
N GLU A 136 -18.13 6.20 13.36
CA GLU A 136 -18.11 7.34 14.29
C GLU A 136 -16.74 8.01 14.27
N PHE A 137 -15.67 7.23 14.23
CA PHE A 137 -14.32 7.75 14.08
C PHE A 137 -14.15 8.53 12.78
N LEU A 138 -14.61 7.98 11.65
CA LEU A 138 -14.55 8.64 10.34
C LEU A 138 -15.32 9.98 10.35
N ASP A 139 -16.51 10.02 10.95
CA ASP A 139 -17.28 11.24 11.03
C ASP A 139 -16.51 12.35 11.76
N VAL A 140 -15.91 12.04 12.90
CA VAL A 140 -15.09 13.01 13.67
C VAL A 140 -13.82 13.39 12.88
N ALA A 141 -13.09 12.41 12.36
CA ALA A 141 -11.83 12.65 11.69
C ALA A 141 -11.99 13.42 10.38
N MET A 142 -13.07 13.18 9.62
CA MET A 142 -13.33 13.88 8.36
C MET A 142 -13.93 15.28 8.56
N ARG A 143 -14.53 15.56 9.72
CA ARG A 143 -14.96 16.93 10.12
C ARG A 143 -13.82 17.75 10.72
N THR A 144 -12.71 17.14 11.12
CA THR A 144 -11.52 17.86 11.59
C THR A 144 -11.04 18.82 10.49
N ASN A 145 -10.70 20.06 10.87
CA ASN A 145 -10.21 21.07 9.92
C ASN A 145 -9.05 20.47 9.09
N PRO A 146 -9.18 20.44 7.75
CA PRO A 146 -8.13 19.87 6.91
C PRO A 146 -6.75 20.53 7.10
N GLU A 147 -6.68 21.81 7.45
CA GLU A 147 -5.42 22.51 7.75
C GLU A 147 -4.64 21.84 8.89
N ALA A 148 -5.35 21.32 9.91
CA ALA A 148 -4.72 20.61 11.02
C ALA A 148 -4.17 19.21 10.63
N LYS A 149 -4.59 18.69 9.47
CA LYS A 149 -4.12 17.40 8.93
C LYS A 149 -3.04 17.57 7.86
N MET A 150 -2.93 18.75 7.25
CA MET A 150 -1.92 19.04 6.24
C MET A 150 -0.50 18.99 6.82
N CYS A 151 0.45 18.72 5.95
CA CYS A 151 1.88 18.71 6.27
C CYS A 151 2.66 19.70 5.37
N PRO A 152 2.41 21.01 5.48
CA PRO A 152 3.13 22.01 4.70
C PRO A 152 4.57 22.20 5.19
N GLY A 153 5.47 22.46 4.25
CA GLY A 153 6.87 22.77 4.55
C GLY A 153 7.60 21.61 5.25
N LYS A 154 8.15 21.88 6.42
CA LYS A 154 8.93 20.91 7.22
C LYS A 154 8.10 20.09 8.21
N THR A 155 6.81 19.92 7.98
CA THR A 155 5.92 19.17 8.87
C THR A 155 5.82 17.72 8.42
N ILE A 156 5.76 16.78 9.35
CA ILE A 156 5.61 15.35 9.06
C ILE A 156 4.13 15.02 8.78
N GLU A 157 3.89 14.04 7.90
CA GLU A 157 2.55 13.52 7.64
C GLU A 157 1.92 12.89 8.88
N LYS A 158 0.60 12.95 8.99
CA LYS A 158 -0.19 12.47 10.14
C LYS A 158 0.20 13.09 11.49
N LYS A 159 0.72 14.31 11.52
CA LYS A 159 1.23 14.96 12.73
C LYS A 159 0.21 14.92 13.88
N ILE A 160 -1.06 15.24 13.61
CA ILE A 160 -2.13 15.22 14.61
C ILE A 160 -2.28 13.86 15.31
N VAL A 161 -2.12 12.76 14.56
CA VAL A 161 -2.18 11.40 15.12
C VAL A 161 -0.91 11.10 15.91
N ARG A 162 0.25 11.49 15.39
CA ARG A 162 1.55 11.27 16.08
C ARG A 162 1.61 12.01 17.41
N GLU A 163 1.14 13.24 17.47
CA GLU A 163 1.07 14.04 18.69
C GLU A 163 0.12 13.38 19.71
N ALA A 164 -1.03 12.89 19.27
CA ALA A 164 -2.01 12.23 20.16
C ALA A 164 -1.47 10.96 20.84
N PHE A 165 -0.48 10.29 20.24
CA PHE A 165 0.11 9.04 20.75
C PHE A 165 1.61 9.15 21.05
N ALA A 166 2.17 10.37 21.10
CA ALA A 166 3.59 10.58 21.29
C ALA A 166 4.11 9.98 22.61
N ASP A 167 3.34 10.07 23.68
CA ASP A 167 3.69 9.53 25.00
C ASP A 167 3.54 8.00 25.08
N MET A 168 2.91 7.36 24.12
CA MET A 168 2.62 5.93 24.11
C MET A 168 3.57 5.12 23.23
N LEU A 169 4.43 5.78 22.45
CA LEU A 169 5.33 5.16 21.48
C LEU A 169 6.77 5.64 21.64
N PRO A 170 7.77 4.79 21.31
CA PRO A 170 9.15 5.27 21.25
C PRO A 170 9.29 6.44 20.26
N GLU A 171 10.02 7.48 20.64
CA GLU A 171 10.26 8.67 19.81
C GLU A 171 10.75 8.31 18.39
N ALA A 172 11.70 7.38 18.30
CA ALA A 172 12.25 6.88 17.03
C ALA A 172 11.24 6.18 16.11
N VAL A 173 10.03 5.87 16.62
CA VAL A 173 8.91 5.31 15.86
C VAL A 173 7.85 6.37 15.62
N ALA A 174 7.47 7.12 16.66
CA ALA A 174 6.45 8.16 16.58
C ALA A 174 6.77 9.21 15.48
N TRP A 175 8.04 9.55 15.31
CA TRP A 175 8.50 10.61 14.41
C TRP A 175 9.30 10.12 13.19
N ARG A 176 9.20 8.82 12.85
CA ARG A 176 9.86 8.31 11.64
C ARG A 176 9.12 8.68 10.37
N GLN A 177 9.84 8.70 9.26
CA GLN A 177 9.26 8.80 7.92
C GLN A 177 8.25 7.68 7.64
N LYS A 178 7.17 8.00 6.91
CA LYS A 178 6.21 7.04 6.40
C LYS A 178 6.88 6.12 5.36
N GLU A 179 6.73 4.82 5.59
CA GLU A 179 6.99 3.78 4.57
C GLU A 179 5.67 3.20 4.08
N GLN A 180 5.56 2.93 2.79
CA GLN A 180 4.42 2.17 2.27
C GLN A 180 4.58 0.69 2.66
N PHE A 181 3.49 -0.01 2.86
CA PHE A 181 3.53 -1.42 3.26
C PHE A 181 4.30 -2.29 2.25
N SER A 182 4.11 -2.07 0.94
CA SER A 182 4.87 -2.76 -0.10
C SER A 182 6.37 -2.50 -0.04
N ASP A 183 6.77 -1.30 0.39
CA ASP A 183 8.17 -0.88 0.49
C ASP A 183 8.77 -1.34 1.82
N GLY A 184 8.01 -1.28 2.91
CA GLY A 184 8.41 -1.69 4.26
C GLY A 184 8.75 -3.18 4.40
N VAL A 185 8.17 -4.04 3.54
CA VAL A 185 8.51 -5.47 3.47
C VAL A 185 9.76 -5.76 2.62
N GLY A 186 10.40 -4.74 2.08
CA GLY A 186 11.71 -4.79 1.41
C GLY A 186 11.69 -4.45 -0.07
N TYR A 187 12.50 -3.48 -0.45
CA TYR A 187 12.67 -3.07 -1.85
C TYR A 187 13.13 -4.20 -2.78
N SER A 188 13.92 -5.14 -2.26
CA SER A 188 14.36 -6.32 -3.00
C SER A 188 13.19 -7.18 -3.51
N TRP A 189 12.05 -7.20 -2.81
CA TRP A 189 10.84 -7.88 -3.28
C TRP A 189 10.32 -7.25 -4.58
N ILE A 190 10.17 -5.92 -4.60
CA ILE A 190 9.69 -5.18 -5.77
C ILE A 190 10.66 -5.32 -6.95
N ASP A 191 11.96 -5.16 -6.70
CA ASP A 191 12.97 -5.22 -7.74
C ASP A 191 13.08 -6.62 -8.35
N THR A 192 12.96 -7.66 -7.52
CA THR A 192 12.91 -9.04 -8.01
C THR A 192 11.67 -9.33 -8.84
N LEU A 193 10.48 -8.84 -8.44
CA LEU A 193 9.26 -8.98 -9.24
C LEU A 193 9.43 -8.32 -10.62
N LYS A 194 9.95 -7.11 -10.68
CA LYS A 194 10.23 -6.42 -11.93
C LYS A 194 11.19 -7.21 -12.83
N GLN A 195 12.26 -7.78 -12.25
CA GLN A 195 13.23 -8.57 -13.00
C GLN A 195 12.59 -9.85 -13.54
N ILE A 196 11.94 -10.63 -12.69
CA ILE A 196 11.33 -11.90 -13.09
C ILE A 196 10.26 -11.72 -14.15
N THR A 197 9.42 -10.70 -13.99
CA THR A 197 8.37 -10.41 -14.98
C THR A 197 8.96 -9.90 -16.29
N ALA A 198 10.09 -9.17 -16.25
CA ALA A 198 10.83 -8.77 -17.44
C ALA A 198 11.40 -9.97 -18.20
N ASP A 199 11.83 -11.00 -17.48
CA ASP A 199 12.37 -12.24 -18.09
C ASP A 199 11.27 -13.18 -18.62
N GLN A 200 10.10 -13.20 -17.96
CA GLN A 200 8.99 -14.10 -18.33
C GLN A 200 8.07 -13.56 -19.42
N VAL A 201 8.03 -12.24 -19.64
CA VAL A 201 7.19 -11.60 -20.63
C VAL A 201 8.06 -11.06 -21.76
N SER A 202 7.88 -11.58 -22.97
CA SER A 202 8.64 -11.13 -24.14
C SER A 202 8.19 -9.75 -24.64
N ASP A 203 9.05 -9.07 -25.40
CA ASP A 203 8.69 -7.80 -26.02
C ASP A 203 7.59 -7.98 -27.10
N GLU A 204 7.56 -9.14 -27.76
CA GLU A 204 6.49 -9.52 -28.69
C GLU A 204 5.14 -9.64 -27.98
N GLN A 205 5.10 -10.27 -26.80
CA GLN A 205 3.88 -10.35 -26.00
C GLN A 205 3.41 -8.96 -25.58
N MET A 206 4.33 -8.06 -25.21
CA MET A 206 3.98 -6.67 -24.88
C MET A 206 3.47 -5.89 -26.08
N ALA A 207 4.05 -6.08 -27.27
CA ALA A 207 3.59 -5.43 -28.50
C ALA A 207 2.13 -5.80 -28.85
N HIS A 208 1.71 -7.02 -28.54
CA HIS A 208 0.35 -7.52 -28.77
C HIS A 208 -0.56 -7.47 -27.52
N ALA A 209 -0.13 -6.77 -26.46
CA ALA A 209 -0.85 -6.73 -25.18
C ALA A 209 -2.29 -6.19 -25.31
N ALA A 210 -2.51 -5.16 -26.12
CA ALA A 210 -3.83 -4.57 -26.32
C ALA A 210 -4.76 -5.47 -27.16
N GLU A 211 -4.21 -6.30 -28.02
CA GLU A 211 -4.98 -7.30 -28.78
C GLU A 211 -5.43 -8.44 -27.89
N ARG A 212 -4.52 -8.94 -27.04
CA ARG A 212 -4.82 -10.01 -26.08
C ARG A 212 -5.75 -9.55 -24.95
N PHE A 213 -5.58 -8.32 -24.49
CA PHE A 213 -6.32 -7.75 -23.36
C PHE A 213 -6.92 -6.39 -23.75
N PRO A 214 -8.02 -6.38 -24.52
CA PRO A 214 -8.63 -5.13 -25.01
C PRO A 214 -9.24 -4.29 -23.88
N ILE A 215 -9.56 -4.92 -22.74
CA ILE A 215 -10.04 -4.25 -21.54
C ILE A 215 -8.86 -4.07 -20.58
N ASN A 216 -8.55 -2.83 -20.26
CA ASN A 216 -7.42 -2.48 -19.38
C ASN A 216 -6.11 -3.12 -19.87
N PRO A 217 -5.63 -2.77 -21.08
CA PRO A 217 -4.39 -3.34 -21.60
C PRO A 217 -3.21 -3.03 -20.69
N PRO A 218 -2.36 -4.02 -20.40
CA PRO A 218 -1.19 -3.81 -19.56
C PRO A 218 -0.19 -2.85 -20.21
N ARG A 219 0.43 -1.99 -19.41
CA ARG A 219 1.36 -0.94 -19.85
C ARG A 219 2.83 -1.33 -19.70
N ASN A 220 3.10 -2.36 -18.92
CA ASN A 220 4.43 -2.91 -18.68
C ASN A 220 4.36 -4.43 -18.47
N LYS A 221 5.54 -5.08 -18.42
CA LYS A 221 5.64 -6.54 -18.32
C LYS A 221 5.09 -7.11 -17.01
N GLU A 222 5.19 -6.37 -15.92
CA GLU A 222 4.63 -6.80 -14.63
C GLU A 222 3.10 -6.77 -14.65
N GLU A 223 2.49 -5.70 -15.18
CA GLU A 223 1.04 -5.65 -15.41
C GLU A 223 0.57 -6.77 -16.34
N TYR A 224 1.33 -7.07 -17.38
CA TYR A 224 1.03 -8.15 -18.30
C TYR A 224 1.05 -9.52 -17.61
N TYR A 225 2.05 -9.76 -16.78
CA TYR A 225 2.19 -10.99 -16.04
C TYR A 225 0.99 -11.23 -15.10
N TYR A 226 0.65 -10.24 -14.27
CA TYR A 226 -0.50 -10.36 -13.37
C TYR A 226 -1.83 -10.43 -14.13
N ARG A 227 -1.97 -9.67 -15.20
CA ARG A 227 -3.17 -9.71 -16.05
C ARG A 227 -3.36 -11.06 -16.71
N SER A 228 -2.28 -11.73 -17.08
CA SER A 228 -2.32 -13.08 -17.66
C SER A 228 -2.82 -14.10 -16.64
N ILE A 229 -2.27 -14.08 -15.43
CA ILE A 229 -2.73 -14.98 -14.34
C ILE A 229 -4.20 -14.71 -13.99
N PHE A 230 -4.58 -13.44 -13.90
CA PHE A 230 -5.97 -13.07 -13.62
C PHE A 230 -6.93 -13.60 -14.70
N ALA A 231 -6.56 -13.51 -15.97
CA ALA A 231 -7.39 -13.99 -17.09
C ALA A 231 -7.57 -15.53 -17.09
N GLU A 232 -6.60 -16.27 -16.55
CA GLU A 232 -6.75 -17.72 -16.38
C GLU A 232 -7.78 -18.08 -15.30
N HIS A 233 -7.82 -17.30 -14.21
CA HIS A 233 -8.81 -17.50 -13.13
C HIS A 233 -10.18 -16.89 -13.48
N PHE A 234 -10.19 -15.72 -14.11
CA PHE A 234 -11.37 -14.90 -14.37
C PHE A 234 -11.42 -14.47 -15.84
N PRO A 235 -11.80 -15.37 -16.77
CA PRO A 235 -11.67 -15.14 -18.21
C PRO A 235 -12.69 -14.16 -18.79
N SER A 236 -13.70 -13.73 -18.03
CA SER A 236 -14.75 -12.86 -18.55
C SER A 236 -14.34 -11.39 -18.63
N ASP A 237 -14.84 -10.70 -19.63
CA ASP A 237 -14.69 -9.25 -19.79
C ASP A 237 -15.25 -8.47 -18.60
N SER A 238 -16.34 -8.95 -18.01
CA SER A 238 -16.95 -8.34 -16.83
C SER A 238 -16.01 -8.38 -15.63
N ALA A 239 -15.28 -9.49 -15.43
CA ALA A 239 -14.26 -9.58 -14.37
C ALA A 239 -13.12 -8.58 -14.60
N ALA A 240 -12.63 -8.47 -15.83
CA ALA A 240 -11.57 -7.50 -16.15
C ALA A 240 -11.98 -6.04 -15.89
N LYS A 241 -13.26 -5.70 -16.08
CA LYS A 241 -13.79 -4.36 -15.84
C LYS A 241 -13.91 -3.99 -14.37
N THR A 242 -13.86 -4.95 -13.44
CA THR A 242 -13.91 -4.67 -12.00
C THR A 242 -12.60 -4.11 -11.45
N VAL A 243 -11.49 -4.31 -12.16
CA VAL A 243 -10.17 -3.89 -11.73
C VAL A 243 -9.87 -2.49 -12.26
N PRO A 244 -9.48 -1.54 -11.39
CA PRO A 244 -9.13 -0.19 -11.83
C PRO A 244 -7.88 -0.21 -12.71
N SER A 245 -7.87 0.65 -13.74
CA SER A 245 -6.80 0.75 -14.73
C SER A 245 -6.22 2.17 -14.80
N VAL A 246 -6.07 2.81 -13.68
CA VAL A 246 -5.51 4.17 -13.62
C VAL A 246 -4.05 4.09 -13.21
N PRO A 247 -3.11 4.76 -13.93
CA PRO A 247 -1.75 4.92 -13.46
C PRO A 247 -1.73 5.56 -12.07
N SER A 248 -0.98 4.99 -11.16
CA SER A 248 -0.75 5.56 -9.84
C SER A 248 0.74 5.78 -9.64
N VAL A 249 1.09 6.94 -9.10
CA VAL A 249 2.44 7.26 -8.63
C VAL A 249 2.36 7.38 -7.12
N ALA A 250 3.13 6.61 -6.38
CA ALA A 250 3.16 6.63 -4.92
C ALA A 250 1.75 6.55 -4.28
N CYS A 251 0.86 5.75 -4.86
CA CYS A 251 -0.55 5.61 -4.47
C CYS A 251 -1.43 6.85 -4.67
N SER A 252 -0.99 7.85 -5.45
CA SER A 252 -1.78 9.06 -5.74
C SER A 252 -2.98 8.78 -6.65
N THR A 253 -3.93 9.72 -6.67
CA THR A 253 -4.97 9.76 -7.70
C THR A 253 -4.51 10.58 -8.91
N ALA A 254 -5.25 10.49 -10.01
CA ALA A 254 -4.94 11.28 -11.22
C ALA A 254 -5.02 12.80 -10.94
N GLU A 255 -5.92 13.22 -10.07
CA GLU A 255 -6.08 14.61 -9.64
C GLU A 255 -4.87 15.09 -8.83
N ALA A 256 -4.35 14.27 -7.94
CA ALA A 256 -3.19 14.61 -7.12
C ALA A 256 -1.88 14.64 -7.92
N LEU A 257 -1.80 13.93 -9.05
CA LEU A 257 -0.66 14.03 -9.96
C LEU A 257 -0.48 15.45 -10.54
N ALA A 258 -1.54 16.27 -10.57
CA ALA A 258 -1.46 17.65 -11.00
C ALA A 258 -0.89 18.62 -9.95
N TRP A 259 -0.66 18.16 -8.71
CA TRP A 259 -0.18 19.02 -7.62
C TRP A 259 1.29 19.41 -7.74
N ASP A 260 2.08 18.59 -8.43
CA ASP A 260 3.51 18.87 -8.62
C ASP A 260 3.97 18.40 -10.01
N GLU A 261 4.72 19.26 -10.71
CA GLU A 261 5.28 18.95 -12.03
C GLU A 261 6.21 17.72 -12.00
N SER A 262 6.89 17.47 -10.89
CA SER A 262 7.79 16.33 -10.75
C SER A 262 7.07 15.00 -10.87
N PHE A 263 5.77 14.94 -10.56
CA PHE A 263 4.97 13.72 -10.67
C PHE A 263 4.70 13.30 -12.11
N LYS A 264 4.73 14.21 -13.07
CA LYS A 264 4.42 13.93 -14.49
C LYS A 264 5.37 12.93 -15.15
N ASN A 265 6.60 12.85 -14.64
CA ASN A 265 7.64 11.97 -15.20
C ASN A 265 7.82 10.67 -14.39
N LEU A 266 7.01 10.45 -13.36
CA LEU A 266 7.09 9.28 -12.51
C LEU A 266 6.10 8.22 -12.96
N ASN A 267 6.56 6.99 -13.11
CA ASN A 267 5.75 5.85 -13.53
C ASN A 267 5.75 4.70 -12.50
N ASP A 268 6.42 4.89 -11.35
CA ASP A 268 6.49 3.86 -10.30
C ASP A 268 5.41 4.10 -9.25
N PRO A 269 4.52 3.11 -8.99
CA PRO A 269 3.52 3.21 -7.95
C PRO A 269 4.10 3.10 -6.53
N SER A 270 5.39 2.76 -6.36
CA SER A 270 6.04 2.67 -5.04
C SER A 270 6.30 4.05 -4.43
N GLY A 271 6.41 4.11 -3.08
CA GLY A 271 6.73 5.33 -2.35
C GLY A 271 8.10 5.92 -2.69
N ARG A 272 9.02 5.11 -3.21
CA ARG A 272 10.34 5.56 -3.68
C ARG A 272 10.27 6.69 -4.71
N ALA A 273 9.20 6.74 -5.50
CA ALA A 273 9.01 7.80 -6.49
C ALA A 273 8.96 9.21 -5.89
N VAL A 274 8.63 9.34 -4.62
CA VAL A 274 8.51 10.62 -3.89
C VAL A 274 9.32 10.63 -2.59
N ALA A 275 10.30 9.76 -2.43
CA ALA A 275 11.10 9.64 -1.21
C ALA A 275 11.84 10.94 -0.84
N GLY A 276 12.29 11.72 -1.83
CA GLY A 276 12.98 13.00 -1.63
C GLY A 276 12.14 14.10 -0.99
N VAL A 277 10.84 13.92 -0.83
CA VAL A 277 9.95 14.87 -0.13
C VAL A 277 10.37 15.05 1.34
N HIS A 278 10.91 14.01 1.96
CA HIS A 278 11.34 14.06 3.37
C HIS A 278 12.69 14.74 3.58
N ASP A 279 13.61 14.64 2.64
CA ASP A 279 14.94 15.29 2.74
C ASP A 279 14.79 16.81 2.87
N ASP A 280 13.76 17.38 2.27
CA ASP A 280 13.41 18.79 2.36
C ASP A 280 12.48 19.14 3.53
N ALA A 281 11.69 18.17 4.03
CA ALA A 281 10.64 18.43 5.00
C ALA A 281 11.06 18.19 6.46
N TYR A 282 12.01 17.31 6.74
CA TYR A 282 12.32 16.85 8.09
C TYR A 282 13.73 17.29 8.52
N VAL A 283 13.89 18.55 8.93
CA VAL A 283 15.03 18.96 9.73
C VAL A 283 14.57 18.99 11.20
N LYS A 284 15.09 18.08 12.02
CA LYS A 284 14.96 18.17 13.48
C LYS A 284 15.53 19.52 13.92
N GLU A 285 14.69 20.38 14.52
CA GLU A 285 15.18 21.49 15.33
C GLU A 285 15.72 20.94 16.66
#